data_e9052222e593e4566848a7519c5236d0
#
_entry.id   e9052222e593e4566848a7519c5236d0
#
_cell.length_a   1.000
_cell.length_b   1.000
_cell.length_c   1.000
_cell.angle_alpha   90.00
_cell.angle_beta   90.00
_cell.angle_gamma   90.00
#
_symmetry.space_group_name_H-M   'P 1'
#
loop_
_entity.id
_entity.type
_entity.pdbx_description
1 polymer ?
#
loop_
_entity_poly.entity_id
_entity_poly.type
_entity_poly.pdbx_seq_one_letter_code
_entity_poly.pdbx_strand_id
1 'polypeptide(L)'
;MIRVVLPAHLKTLARVSGEVLLDVEAPTQRGVVDALEAAYPALRGTVRDPATGRRRAFVRFFACREDLSHEPPDAPLPDAVARGDEPLLVVGAMAGG
;
A
#
# COMPACT_ATOMS: atom_id res chain seq x y z
N MET A 1 -10.63 -4.74 9.07
CA MET A 1 -10.19 -4.17 7.77
C MET A 1 -8.90 -3.41 7.91
N ILE A 2 -8.06 -3.48 6.91
CA ILE A 2 -6.81 -2.73 6.90
C ILE A 2 -7.05 -1.34 6.35
N ARG A 3 -6.51 -0.34 7.03
CA ARG A 3 -6.58 1.07 6.62
C ARG A 3 -5.33 1.41 5.83
N VAL A 4 -5.49 1.99 4.64
CA VAL A 4 -4.37 2.37 3.79
C VAL A 4 -4.48 3.85 3.45
N VAL A 5 -3.40 4.59 3.67
CA VAL A 5 -3.31 6.00 3.28
C VAL A 5 -2.45 6.09 2.04
N LEU A 6 -3.03 6.59 0.95
CA LEU A 6 -2.34 6.74 -0.32
C LEU A 6 -1.73 8.14 -0.45
N PRO A 7 -0.63 8.30 -1.20
CA PRO A 7 -0.13 9.63 -1.52
C PRO A 7 -1.12 10.35 -2.46
N ALA A 8 -1.02 11.68 -2.49
CA ALA A 8 -2.00 12.52 -3.18
C ALA A 8 -2.22 12.13 -4.64
N HIS A 9 -1.14 11.84 -5.39
CA HIS A 9 -1.29 11.49 -6.80
C HIS A 9 -2.00 10.14 -7.02
N LEU A 10 -1.85 9.20 -6.09
CA LEU A 10 -2.58 7.94 -6.17
C LEU A 10 -4.02 8.09 -5.72
N LYS A 11 -4.29 8.96 -4.75
CA LYS A 11 -5.67 9.30 -4.38
C LYS A 11 -6.43 9.86 -5.58
N THR A 12 -5.79 10.76 -6.33
CA THR A 12 -6.38 11.33 -7.53
C THR A 12 -6.67 10.25 -8.55
N LEU A 13 -5.71 9.37 -8.79
CA LEU A 13 -5.85 8.30 -9.78
C LEU A 13 -6.97 7.31 -9.39
N ALA A 14 -7.07 6.98 -8.12
CA ALA A 14 -8.09 6.07 -7.59
C ALA A 14 -9.44 6.78 -7.34
N ARG A 15 -9.46 8.10 -7.41
CA ARG A 15 -10.64 8.93 -7.13
C ARG A 15 -11.15 8.75 -5.71
N VAL A 16 -10.23 8.72 -4.76
CA VAL A 16 -10.57 8.66 -3.34
C VAL A 16 -10.07 9.92 -2.63
N SER A 17 -10.75 10.31 -1.58
CA SER A 17 -10.43 11.54 -0.85
C SER A 17 -9.87 11.29 0.55
N GLY A 18 -9.94 10.07 1.04
CA GLY A 18 -9.49 9.74 2.40
C GLY A 18 -8.76 8.41 2.45
N GLU A 19 -8.77 7.78 3.60
CA GLU A 19 -8.22 6.45 3.76
C GLU A 19 -9.00 5.43 2.94
N VAL A 20 -8.29 4.42 2.45
CA VAL A 20 -8.91 3.28 1.80
C VAL A 20 -9.03 2.16 2.83
N LEU A 21 -10.21 1.57 2.93
CA LEU A 21 -10.45 0.42 3.80
C LEU A 21 -10.48 -0.83 2.94
N LEU A 22 -9.60 -1.78 3.25
CA LEU A 22 -9.47 -3.00 2.47
C LEU A 22 -9.74 -4.22 3.33
N ASP A 23 -10.53 -5.13 2.80
CA ASP A 23 -10.70 -6.46 3.36
C ASP A 23 -9.62 -7.32 2.73
N VAL A 24 -8.62 -7.70 3.51
CA VAL A 24 -7.42 -8.37 3.02
C VAL A 24 -7.38 -9.77 3.61
N GLU A 25 -7.30 -10.76 2.74
CA GLU A 25 -7.26 -12.17 3.14
C GLU A 25 -6.01 -12.50 3.95
N ALA A 26 -4.85 -12.03 3.46
CA ALA A 26 -3.59 -12.22 4.14
C ALA A 26 -3.01 -10.85 4.53
N PRO A 27 -2.76 -10.59 5.82
CA PRO A 27 -2.28 -9.27 6.27
C PRO A 27 -0.78 -9.11 6.02
N THR A 28 -0.42 -9.07 4.75
CA THR A 28 0.95 -8.89 4.26
C THR A 28 0.98 -7.74 3.27
N GLN A 29 2.17 -7.24 2.94
CA GLN A 29 2.30 -6.21 1.91
C GLN A 29 1.71 -6.70 0.59
N ARG A 30 2.02 -7.93 0.19
CA ARG A 30 1.47 -8.52 -1.04
C ARG A 30 -0.05 -8.56 -1.01
N GLY A 31 -0.62 -9.02 0.11
CA GLY A 31 -2.06 -9.10 0.26
C GLY A 31 -2.74 -7.74 0.16
N VAL A 32 -2.15 -6.72 0.79
CA VAL A 32 -2.68 -5.36 0.73
C VAL A 32 -2.62 -4.80 -0.69
N VAL A 33 -1.49 -4.97 -1.39
CA VAL A 33 -1.38 -4.46 -2.75
C VAL A 33 -2.30 -5.21 -3.71
N ASP A 34 -2.45 -6.53 -3.54
CA ASP A 34 -3.41 -7.31 -4.33
C ASP A 34 -4.83 -6.77 -4.14
N ALA A 35 -5.24 -6.54 -2.90
CA ALA A 35 -6.58 -6.02 -2.61
C ALA A 35 -6.76 -4.60 -3.14
N LEU A 36 -5.73 -3.77 -3.03
CA LEU A 36 -5.75 -2.40 -3.51
C LEU A 36 -5.94 -2.36 -5.03
N GLU A 37 -5.20 -3.18 -5.76
CA GLU A 37 -5.31 -3.24 -7.22
C GLU A 37 -6.63 -3.85 -7.68
N ALA A 38 -7.17 -4.79 -6.92
CA ALA A 38 -8.48 -5.36 -7.22
C ALA A 38 -9.60 -4.34 -7.05
N ALA A 39 -9.52 -3.54 -5.97
CA ALA A 39 -10.53 -2.51 -5.69
C ALA A 39 -10.38 -1.29 -6.61
N TYR A 40 -9.14 -0.96 -6.97
CA TYR A 40 -8.82 0.22 -7.78
C TYR A 40 -7.89 -0.19 -8.93
N PRO A 41 -8.44 -0.74 -10.03
CA PRO A 41 -7.61 -1.20 -11.16
C PRO A 41 -6.71 -0.11 -11.76
N ALA A 42 -7.08 1.16 -11.62
CA ALA A 42 -6.26 2.27 -12.09
C ALA A 42 -4.92 2.36 -11.37
N LEU A 43 -4.78 1.73 -10.21
CA LEU A 43 -3.53 1.73 -9.45
C LEU A 43 -2.55 0.63 -9.89
N ARG A 44 -2.94 -0.25 -10.78
CA ARG A 44 -2.04 -1.30 -11.27
C ARG A 44 -0.81 -0.67 -11.89
N GLY A 45 0.37 -1.19 -11.50
CA GLY A 45 1.64 -0.69 -12.01
C GLY A 45 2.17 0.55 -11.30
N THR A 46 1.42 1.14 -10.37
CA THR A 46 1.85 2.35 -9.66
C THR A 46 2.67 2.03 -8.42
N VAL A 47 2.24 1.04 -7.64
CA VAL A 47 2.89 0.67 -6.37
C VAL A 47 3.95 -0.39 -6.60
N ARG A 48 3.67 -1.34 -7.47
CA ARG A 48 4.61 -2.42 -7.80
C ARG A 48 4.68 -2.63 -9.30
N ASP A 49 5.80 -3.17 -9.75
CA ASP A 49 6.00 -3.53 -11.15
C ASP A 49 5.07 -4.71 -11.48
N PRO A 50 4.22 -4.60 -12.51
CA PRO A 50 3.29 -5.68 -12.84
C PRO A 50 3.97 -6.93 -13.37
N ALA A 51 5.16 -6.80 -13.94
CA ALA A 51 5.89 -7.94 -14.49
C ALA A 51 6.63 -8.73 -13.42
N THR A 52 7.22 -8.05 -12.44
CA THR A 52 8.05 -8.69 -11.41
C THR A 52 7.34 -8.81 -10.07
N GLY A 53 6.28 -8.03 -9.83
CA GLY A 53 5.60 -7.96 -8.54
C GLY A 53 6.38 -7.21 -7.48
N ARG A 54 7.52 -6.62 -7.84
CA ARG A 54 8.36 -5.89 -6.87
C ARG A 54 7.86 -4.47 -6.68
N ARG A 55 7.97 -3.99 -5.44
CA ARG A 55 7.67 -2.60 -5.10
C ARG A 55 8.50 -1.67 -5.99
N ARG A 56 7.88 -0.62 -6.47
CA ARG A 56 8.59 0.43 -7.21
C ARG A 56 9.59 1.14 -6.29
N ALA A 57 10.75 1.52 -6.82
CA ALA A 57 11.83 2.09 -6.03
C ALA A 57 11.43 3.38 -5.30
N PHE A 58 10.51 4.15 -5.88
CA PHE A 58 10.07 5.42 -5.30
C PHE A 58 8.85 5.29 -4.39
N VAL A 59 8.35 4.07 -4.20
CA VAL A 59 7.22 3.81 -3.32
C VAL A 59 7.73 3.17 -2.05
N ARG A 60 7.29 3.68 -0.89
CA ARG A 60 7.67 3.12 0.40
C ARG A 60 6.43 2.85 1.23
N PHE A 61 6.56 1.86 2.10
CA PHE A 61 5.52 1.47 3.05
C PHE A 61 5.96 1.80 4.46
N PHE A 62 5.12 2.53 5.18
CA PHE A 62 5.37 2.89 6.58
C PHE A 62 4.19 2.47 7.44
N ALA A 63 4.45 2.00 8.64
CA ALA A 63 3.43 1.79 9.66
C ALA A 63 4.10 1.77 11.01
N CYS A 64 3.37 2.18 12.05
CA CYS A 64 3.87 2.16 13.43
C CYS A 64 5.22 2.87 13.56
N ARG A 65 5.42 3.94 12.79
CA ARG A 65 6.64 4.76 12.77
C ARG A 65 7.87 4.05 12.23
N GLU A 66 7.67 2.99 11.45
CA GLU A 66 8.77 2.24 10.85
C GLU A 66 8.61 2.14 9.35
N ASP A 67 9.74 2.15 8.63
CA ASP A 67 9.78 1.90 7.20
C ASP A 67 9.75 0.39 6.99
N LEU A 68 8.68 -0.12 6.41
CA LEU A 68 8.50 -1.54 6.16
C LEU A 68 8.84 -1.93 4.73
N SER A 69 9.39 -1.00 3.94
CA SER A 69 9.63 -1.22 2.51
C SER A 69 10.57 -2.38 2.22
N HIS A 70 11.49 -2.67 3.13
CA HIS A 70 12.49 -3.72 2.94
C HIS A 70 12.07 -5.06 3.53
N GLU A 71 10.89 -5.13 4.17
CA GLU A 71 10.39 -6.40 4.66
C GLU A 71 9.94 -7.28 3.49
N PRO A 72 10.07 -8.61 3.61
CA PRO A 72 9.58 -9.50 2.56
C PRO A 72 8.09 -9.26 2.30
N PRO A 73 7.65 -9.30 1.03
CA PRO A 73 6.25 -9.04 0.70
C PRO A 73 5.25 -9.96 1.38
N ASP A 74 5.68 -11.15 1.74
CA ASP A 74 4.81 -12.15 2.37
C ASP A 74 4.98 -12.20 3.89
N ALA A 75 5.83 -11.35 4.47
CA ALA A 75 5.95 -11.26 5.92
C ALA A 75 4.69 -10.63 6.51
N PRO A 76 4.25 -11.09 7.70
CA PRO A 76 3.08 -10.49 8.34
C PRO A 76 3.31 -9.01 8.64
N LEU A 77 2.29 -8.19 8.40
CA LEU A 77 2.29 -6.80 8.83
C LEU A 77 2.16 -6.74 10.35
N PRO A 78 2.55 -5.61 10.98
CA PRO A 78 2.33 -5.45 12.41
C PRO A 78 0.86 -5.70 12.79
N ASP A 79 0.63 -6.30 13.95
CA ASP A 79 -0.73 -6.60 14.41
C ASP A 79 -1.63 -5.37 14.42
N ALA A 80 -1.10 -4.22 14.81
CA ALA A 80 -1.87 -2.99 14.84
C ALA A 80 -2.40 -2.60 13.45
N VAL A 81 -1.62 -2.87 12.40
CA VAL A 81 -2.05 -2.63 11.02
C VAL A 81 -3.10 -3.67 10.62
N ALA A 82 -2.86 -4.93 10.92
CA ALA A 82 -3.78 -6.01 10.57
C ALA A 82 -5.16 -5.80 11.21
N ARG A 83 -5.20 -5.27 12.44
CA ARG A 83 -6.45 -4.99 13.15
C ARG A 83 -7.13 -3.69 12.72
N GLY A 84 -6.43 -2.84 11.99
CA GLY A 84 -6.96 -1.53 11.62
C GLY A 84 -6.75 -0.44 12.68
N ASP A 85 -5.95 -0.70 13.70
CA ASP A 85 -5.64 0.30 14.74
C ASP A 85 -4.68 1.37 14.20
N GLU A 86 -3.74 0.95 13.36
CA GLU A 86 -2.77 1.85 12.71
C GLU A 86 -2.87 1.69 11.21
N PRO A 87 -2.79 2.79 10.44
CA PRO A 87 -2.84 2.69 8.99
C PRO A 87 -1.52 2.22 8.41
N LEU A 88 -1.60 1.58 7.24
CA LEU A 88 -0.44 1.39 6.39
C LEU A 88 -0.32 2.62 5.49
N LEU A 89 0.80 3.30 5.56
CA LEU A 89 1.05 4.50 4.76
C LEU A 89 1.81 4.11 3.50
N VAL A 90 1.26 4.46 2.36
CA VAL A 90 1.96 4.33 1.08
C VAL A 90 2.49 5.71 0.73
N VAL A 91 3.80 5.84 0.69
CA VAL A 91 4.47 7.11 0.43
C VAL A 91 5.14 7.02 -0.92
N GLY A 92 4.85 7.96 -1.79
CA GLY A 92 5.47 8.01 -3.10
C GLY A 92 6.34 9.24 -3.22
N ALA A 93 7.61 9.04 -3.55
CA ALA A 93 8.46 10.14 -3.96
C ALA A 93 8.15 10.43 -5.42
N MET A 94 7.70 11.65 -5.71
CA MET A 94 7.43 12.05 -7.08
C MET A 94 8.76 12.44 -7.72
N ALA A 95 9.25 11.62 -8.64
CA ALA A 95 10.44 11.97 -9.39
C ALA A 95 10.16 13.22 -10.21
N GLY A 96 10.98 14.25 -10.05
CA GLY A 96 10.85 15.50 -10.79
C GLY A 96 9.77 16.43 -10.29
N GLY A 97 9.24 16.14 -9.13
CA GLY A 97 8.25 17.07 -8.60
C GLY A 97 8.02 16.83 -7.16
#